data_976710431ad5393bf96b20497b9db19d
#
_entry.id   976710431ad5393bf96b20497b9db19d
#
_cell.length_a   1.000
_cell.length_b   1.000
_cell.length_c   1.000
_cell.angle_alpha   90.00
_cell.angle_beta   90.00
_cell.angle_gamma   90.00
#
_symmetry.space_group_name_H-M   'P 1'
#
loop_
_entity.id
_entity.type
_entity.pdbx_description
1 polymer ?
#
loop_
_entity_poly.entity_id
_entity_poly.type
_entity_poly.pdbx_seq_one_letter_code
_entity_poly.pdbx_strand_id
1 'polypeptide(L)'
;MSDHWPSTPSLVLEQTRYQLLNMLRSPVGMFFTIGLPTIMLVLFNALFGGDTIDTPAGEWSVRQFYTGGLAAFTAVSATYTNLVNVVPIRRDEGILKRWRSTPVPAGAYLAGWVLGALVIATVGTGLQLLIGVVFYDLDIDAAKLPAMLVTFVVGVAAFAALGLAVAGLVPDADSAPAVANA
;
A
#
# COMPACT_ATOMS: atom_id res chain seq x y z
N MET A 1 21.39 -32.51 17.69
CA MET A 1 20.90 -31.66 16.55
C MET A 1 20.22 -30.48 17.20
N SER A 2 20.87 -29.32 17.22
CA SER A 2 20.25 -28.09 17.78
C SER A 2 19.18 -27.62 16.81
N ASP A 3 17.93 -27.75 17.22
CA ASP A 3 16.76 -27.21 16.49
C ASP A 3 16.84 -25.68 16.49
N HIS A 4 17.58 -25.11 15.53
CA HIS A 4 17.59 -23.67 15.27
C HIS A 4 16.42 -23.34 14.36
N TRP A 5 15.22 -23.38 14.92
CA TRP A 5 14.08 -22.79 14.25
C TRP A 5 14.31 -21.28 14.10
N PRO A 6 14.02 -20.70 12.93
CA PRO A 6 14.16 -19.27 12.71
C PRO A 6 13.32 -18.50 13.74
N SER A 7 13.86 -17.41 14.26
CA SER A 7 13.11 -16.54 15.18
C SER A 7 11.89 -15.93 14.50
N THR A 8 10.84 -15.62 15.26
CA THR A 8 9.63 -14.97 14.70
C THR A 8 9.95 -13.72 13.86
N PRO A 9 10.86 -12.83 14.29
CA PRO A 9 11.26 -11.68 13.46
C PRO A 9 11.89 -12.07 12.12
N SER A 10 12.72 -13.11 12.07
CA SER A 10 13.33 -13.56 10.81
C SER A 10 12.29 -14.14 9.86
N LEU A 11 11.28 -14.85 10.37
CA LEU A 11 10.17 -15.37 9.59
C LEU A 11 9.32 -14.24 8.99
N VAL A 12 9.06 -13.20 9.78
CA VAL A 12 8.35 -11.98 9.29
C VAL A 12 9.13 -11.30 8.19
N LEU A 13 10.44 -11.12 8.36
CA LEU A 13 11.30 -10.49 7.33
C LEU A 13 11.36 -11.32 6.05
N GLU A 14 11.51 -12.64 6.14
CA GLU A 14 11.45 -13.50 4.97
C GLU A 14 10.11 -13.41 4.26
N GLN A 15 9.01 -13.45 4.99
CA GLN A 15 7.68 -13.32 4.43
C GLN A 15 7.51 -11.96 3.73
N THR A 16 7.97 -10.87 4.35
CA THR A 16 7.99 -9.53 3.74
C THR A 16 8.78 -9.54 2.43
N ARG A 17 9.98 -10.13 2.43
CA ARG A 17 10.80 -10.25 1.22
C ARG A 17 10.08 -11.01 0.11
N TYR A 18 9.41 -12.12 0.42
CA TYR A 18 8.65 -12.88 -0.57
C TYR A 18 7.50 -12.06 -1.15
N GLN A 19 6.83 -11.25 -0.34
CA GLN A 19 5.78 -10.34 -0.80
C GLN A 19 6.31 -9.30 -1.79
N LEU A 20 7.43 -8.67 -1.44
CA LEU A 20 8.07 -7.68 -2.31
C LEU A 20 8.51 -8.31 -3.63
N LEU A 21 9.15 -9.48 -3.58
CA LEU A 21 9.56 -10.21 -4.78
C LEU A 21 8.36 -10.63 -5.65
N ASN A 22 7.27 -11.06 -5.03
CA ASN A 22 6.04 -11.42 -5.75
C ASN A 22 5.45 -10.20 -6.47
N MET A 23 5.42 -9.04 -5.81
CA MET A 23 4.97 -7.80 -6.44
C MET A 23 5.90 -7.35 -7.57
N LEU A 24 7.22 -7.39 -7.37
CA LEU A 24 8.19 -7.05 -8.42
C LEU A 24 8.09 -7.98 -9.65
N ARG A 25 7.65 -9.22 -9.45
CA ARG A 25 7.41 -10.19 -10.53
C ARG A 25 6.02 -10.10 -11.16
N SER A 26 5.16 -9.23 -10.63
CA SER A 26 3.83 -8.96 -11.16
C SER A 26 3.79 -7.59 -11.83
N PRO A 27 4.16 -7.46 -13.12
CA PRO A 27 4.18 -6.16 -13.80
C PRO A 27 2.80 -5.52 -13.84
N VAL A 28 1.76 -6.31 -13.95
CA VAL A 28 0.37 -5.83 -13.92
C VAL A 28 0.03 -5.25 -12.53
N GLY A 29 0.38 -5.97 -11.46
CA GLY A 29 0.15 -5.47 -10.09
C GLY A 29 0.91 -4.18 -9.80
N MET A 30 2.19 -4.11 -10.18
CA MET A 30 2.99 -2.89 -10.04
C MET A 30 2.42 -1.71 -10.84
N PHE A 31 1.98 -1.98 -12.07
CA PHE A 31 1.38 -0.96 -12.92
C PHE A 31 0.14 -0.35 -12.26
N PHE A 32 -0.79 -1.15 -11.79
CA PHE A 32 -2.02 -0.63 -11.18
C PHE A 32 -1.80 -0.01 -9.80
N THR A 33 -0.84 -0.50 -9.02
CA THR A 33 -0.61 0.02 -7.65
C THR A 33 0.24 1.29 -7.63
N ILE A 34 1.26 1.39 -8.46
CA ILE A 34 2.21 2.52 -8.46
C ILE A 34 2.20 3.25 -9.81
N GLY A 35 2.24 2.52 -10.92
CA GLY A 35 2.37 3.09 -12.26
C GLY A 35 1.17 3.95 -12.66
N LEU A 36 -0.04 3.43 -12.55
CA LEU A 36 -1.26 4.15 -12.93
C LEU A 36 -1.46 5.43 -12.12
N PRO A 37 -1.39 5.42 -10.76
CA PRO A 37 -1.47 6.66 -9.98
C PRO A 37 -0.36 7.65 -10.32
N THR A 38 0.85 7.18 -10.64
CA THR A 38 1.95 8.04 -11.05
C THR A 38 1.69 8.68 -12.41
N ILE A 39 1.17 7.93 -13.38
CA ILE A 39 0.76 8.47 -14.68
C ILE A 39 -0.36 9.50 -14.50
N MET A 40 -1.35 9.21 -13.66
CA MET A 40 -2.43 10.16 -13.34
C MET A 40 -1.88 11.43 -12.69
N LEU A 41 -0.90 11.31 -11.78
CA LEU A 41 -0.22 12.46 -11.18
C LEU A 41 0.40 13.36 -12.25
N VAL A 42 1.19 12.78 -13.14
CA VAL A 42 1.85 13.52 -14.22
C VAL A 42 0.82 14.16 -15.15
N LEU A 43 -0.21 13.42 -15.56
CA LEU A 43 -1.24 13.89 -16.45
C LEU A 43 -2.04 15.05 -15.85
N PHE A 44 -2.55 14.91 -14.63
CA PHE A 44 -3.35 15.94 -13.98
C PHE A 44 -2.55 17.19 -13.66
N ASN A 45 -1.31 17.06 -13.22
CA ASN A 45 -0.45 18.21 -13.01
C ASN A 45 -0.06 18.91 -14.31
N ALA A 46 0.12 18.16 -15.43
CA ALA A 46 0.40 18.75 -16.73
C ALA A 46 -0.80 19.50 -17.30
N LEU A 47 -2.03 19.00 -17.10
CA LEU A 47 -3.25 19.60 -17.64
C LEU A 47 -3.80 20.74 -16.77
N PHE A 48 -3.76 20.61 -15.46
CA PHE A 48 -4.45 21.48 -14.51
C PHE A 48 -3.52 22.12 -13.46
N GLY A 49 -2.21 21.86 -13.51
CA GLY A 49 -1.28 22.28 -12.46
C GLY A 49 -1.06 23.79 -12.33
N GLY A 50 -1.57 24.60 -13.29
CA GLY A 50 -1.57 26.05 -13.21
C GLY A 50 -2.73 26.67 -12.43
N ASP A 51 -3.75 25.87 -12.12
CA ASP A 51 -4.99 26.35 -11.51
C ASP A 51 -4.93 26.32 -9.99
N THR A 52 -5.85 27.06 -9.36
CA THR A 52 -6.12 27.05 -7.91
C THR A 52 -7.51 26.51 -7.64
N ILE A 53 -7.69 25.88 -6.49
CA ILE A 53 -8.97 25.39 -5.98
C ILE A 53 -9.32 26.18 -4.75
N ASP A 54 -10.50 26.82 -4.73
CA ASP A 54 -11.06 27.46 -3.56
C ASP A 54 -11.55 26.39 -2.59
N THR A 55 -10.98 26.38 -1.39
CA THR A 55 -11.43 25.51 -0.30
C THR A 55 -11.87 26.34 0.91
N PRO A 56 -12.68 25.80 1.81
CA PRO A 56 -13.02 26.50 3.07
C PRO A 56 -11.80 26.89 3.92
N ALA A 57 -10.64 26.29 3.65
CA ALA A 57 -9.36 26.57 4.31
C ALA A 57 -8.47 27.56 3.53
N GLY A 58 -8.97 28.12 2.42
CA GLY A 58 -8.26 29.03 1.53
C GLY A 58 -8.00 28.46 0.14
N GLU A 59 -7.32 29.23 -0.71
CA GLU A 59 -6.89 28.80 -2.05
C GLU A 59 -5.77 27.76 -1.95
N TRP A 60 -5.95 26.63 -2.62
CA TRP A 60 -4.96 25.59 -2.71
C TRP A 60 -4.52 25.39 -4.15
N SER A 61 -3.24 25.18 -4.35
CA SER A 61 -2.72 24.81 -5.66
C SER A 61 -3.27 23.41 -6.06
N VAL A 62 -3.76 23.31 -7.30
CA VAL A 62 -4.20 22.05 -7.91
C VAL A 62 -3.09 21.00 -7.85
N ARG A 63 -1.83 21.42 -7.99
CA ARG A 63 -0.65 20.52 -7.85
C ARG A 63 -0.58 19.87 -6.48
N GLN A 64 -0.77 20.64 -5.42
CA GLN A 64 -0.75 20.13 -4.04
C GLN A 64 -1.91 19.16 -3.80
N PHE A 65 -3.10 19.52 -4.30
CA PHE A 65 -4.30 18.70 -4.14
C PHE A 65 -4.18 17.34 -4.82
N TYR A 66 -3.80 17.31 -6.11
CA TYR A 66 -3.66 16.04 -6.85
C TYR A 66 -2.49 15.20 -6.35
N THR A 67 -1.34 15.82 -6.04
CA THR A 67 -0.19 15.07 -5.53
C THR A 67 -0.52 14.41 -4.19
N GLY A 68 -1.12 15.14 -3.25
CA GLY A 68 -1.53 14.59 -1.96
C GLY A 68 -2.61 13.51 -2.10
N GLY A 69 -3.64 13.76 -2.92
CA GLY A 69 -4.73 12.82 -3.16
C GLY A 69 -4.26 11.51 -3.80
N LEU A 70 -3.42 11.58 -4.83
CA LEU A 70 -2.90 10.39 -5.51
C LEU A 70 -1.88 9.64 -4.67
N ALA A 71 -1.08 10.34 -3.86
CA ALA A 71 -0.19 9.73 -2.89
C ALA A 71 -0.99 8.93 -1.83
N ALA A 72 -2.08 9.50 -1.33
CA ALA A 72 -2.99 8.81 -0.42
C ALA A 72 -3.68 7.61 -1.10
N PHE A 73 -4.15 7.78 -2.34
CA PHE A 73 -4.74 6.69 -3.13
C PHE A 73 -3.75 5.53 -3.33
N THR A 74 -2.48 5.82 -3.60
CA THR A 74 -1.44 4.79 -3.72
C THR A 74 -1.23 4.05 -2.40
N ALA A 75 -1.20 4.76 -1.27
CA ALA A 75 -1.08 4.13 0.04
C ALA A 75 -2.26 3.19 0.35
N VAL A 76 -3.49 3.61 0.05
CA VAL A 76 -4.70 2.79 0.20
C VAL A 76 -4.68 1.58 -0.73
N SER A 77 -4.33 1.78 -2.00
CA SER A 77 -4.25 0.70 -3.00
C SER A 77 -3.20 -0.34 -2.63
N ALA A 78 -2.03 0.08 -2.16
CA ALA A 78 -0.95 -0.81 -1.74
C ALA A 78 -1.29 -1.60 -0.48
N THR A 79 -2.17 -1.09 0.38
CA THR A 79 -2.55 -1.71 1.65
C THR A 79 -3.91 -2.40 1.56
N TYR A 80 -4.99 -1.65 1.56
CA TYR A 80 -6.36 -2.17 1.57
C TYR A 80 -6.65 -3.04 0.35
N THR A 81 -6.58 -2.46 -0.86
CA THR A 81 -6.95 -3.15 -2.10
C THR A 81 -6.08 -4.38 -2.34
N ASN A 82 -4.78 -4.27 -2.09
CA ASN A 82 -3.86 -5.39 -2.24
C ASN A 82 -4.22 -6.55 -1.29
N LEU A 83 -4.40 -6.26 0.01
CA LEU A 83 -4.71 -7.31 1.00
C LEU A 83 -6.07 -7.96 0.76
N VAL A 84 -7.10 -7.18 0.40
CA VAL A 84 -8.43 -7.72 0.07
C VAL A 84 -8.37 -8.67 -1.12
N ASN A 85 -7.53 -8.40 -2.12
CA ASN A 85 -7.40 -9.27 -3.29
C ASN A 85 -6.52 -10.49 -3.01
N VAL A 86 -5.35 -10.30 -2.41
CA VAL A 86 -4.33 -11.36 -2.34
C VAL A 86 -4.65 -12.40 -1.27
N VAL A 87 -5.22 -12.02 -0.14
CA VAL A 87 -5.48 -12.96 0.96
C VAL A 87 -6.48 -14.05 0.58
N PRO A 88 -7.64 -13.76 -0.07
CA PRO A 88 -8.55 -14.80 -0.55
C PRO A 88 -7.89 -15.73 -1.57
N ILE A 89 -7.12 -15.20 -2.54
CA ILE A 89 -6.38 -16.01 -3.52
C ILE A 89 -5.50 -17.03 -2.80
N ARG A 90 -4.70 -16.59 -1.83
CA ARG A 90 -3.80 -17.49 -1.08
C ARG A 90 -4.55 -18.49 -0.20
N ARG A 91 -5.73 -18.11 0.29
CA ARG A 91 -6.61 -19.03 1.00
C ARG A 91 -7.11 -20.14 0.08
N ASP A 92 -7.59 -19.80 -1.11
CA ASP A 92 -8.17 -20.73 -2.08
C ASP A 92 -7.10 -21.65 -2.69
N GLU A 93 -5.86 -21.17 -2.87
CA GLU A 93 -4.68 -21.98 -3.23
C GLU A 93 -4.26 -22.98 -2.12
N GLY A 94 -4.92 -22.95 -0.95
CA GLY A 94 -4.63 -23.84 0.17
C GLY A 94 -3.34 -23.51 0.92
N ILE A 95 -2.71 -22.37 0.62
CA ILE A 95 -1.45 -21.95 1.27
C ILE A 95 -1.66 -21.77 2.77
N LEU A 96 -2.78 -21.16 3.17
CA LEU A 96 -3.10 -20.98 4.59
C LEU A 96 -3.29 -22.32 5.34
N LYS A 97 -3.81 -23.37 4.67
CA LYS A 97 -3.94 -24.70 5.25
C LYS A 97 -2.56 -25.35 5.44
N ARG A 98 -1.65 -25.20 4.47
CA ARG A 98 -0.27 -25.71 4.57
C ARG A 98 0.51 -25.00 5.67
N TRP A 99 0.28 -23.69 5.86
CA TRP A 99 0.89 -22.93 6.96
C TRP A 99 0.46 -23.44 8.34
N ARG A 100 -0.81 -23.83 8.50
CA ARG A 100 -1.31 -24.41 9.75
C ARG A 100 -0.66 -25.76 10.13
N SER A 101 -0.10 -26.47 9.16
CA SER A 101 0.65 -27.70 9.40
C SER A 101 2.13 -27.46 9.72
N THR A 102 2.58 -26.22 9.71
CA THR A 102 3.95 -25.82 10.09
C THR A 102 3.94 -25.23 11.51
N PRO A 103 5.04 -25.28 12.25
CA PRO A 103 5.16 -24.66 13.58
C PRO A 103 5.28 -23.12 13.53
N VAL A 104 5.07 -22.51 12.38
CA VAL A 104 5.16 -21.06 12.19
C VAL A 104 3.90 -20.38 12.71
N PRO A 105 4.01 -19.36 13.59
CA PRO A 105 2.85 -18.63 14.10
C PRO A 105 2.11 -17.93 12.96
N ALA A 106 0.78 -18.08 12.92
CA ALA A 106 -0.07 -17.40 11.92
C ALA A 106 0.11 -15.87 11.91
N GLY A 107 0.40 -15.30 13.10
CA GLY A 107 0.71 -13.87 13.23
C GLY A 107 1.96 -13.43 12.48
N ALA A 108 2.99 -14.28 12.40
CA ALA A 108 4.21 -13.95 11.63
C ALA A 108 3.93 -13.85 10.13
N TYR A 109 3.06 -14.72 9.60
CA TYR A 109 2.63 -14.67 8.22
C TYR A 109 1.86 -13.38 7.91
N LEU A 110 0.84 -13.05 8.70
CA LEU A 110 0.04 -11.84 8.52
C LEU A 110 0.88 -10.56 8.72
N ALA A 111 1.78 -10.55 9.70
CA ALA A 111 2.69 -9.43 9.92
C ALA A 111 3.62 -9.21 8.71
N GLY A 112 4.11 -10.27 8.08
CA GLY A 112 4.90 -10.17 6.84
C GLY A 112 4.11 -9.54 5.69
N TRP A 113 2.82 -9.84 5.56
CA TRP A 113 1.93 -9.22 4.57
C TRP A 113 1.74 -7.73 4.83
N VAL A 114 1.44 -7.37 6.08
CA VAL A 114 1.27 -5.95 6.47
C VAL A 114 2.55 -5.16 6.26
N LEU A 115 3.70 -5.70 6.65
CA LEU A 115 4.98 -5.04 6.42
C LEU A 115 5.32 -4.93 4.93
N GLY A 116 5.03 -5.95 4.12
CA GLY A 116 5.17 -5.87 2.67
C GLY A 116 4.34 -4.76 2.06
N ALA A 117 3.06 -4.68 2.46
CA ALA A 117 2.14 -3.61 2.03
C ALA A 117 2.63 -2.22 2.47
N LEU A 118 3.14 -2.09 3.71
CA LEU A 118 3.73 -0.85 4.23
C LEU A 118 4.93 -0.39 3.38
N VAL A 119 5.84 -1.30 3.04
CA VAL A 119 7.02 -0.98 2.20
C VAL A 119 6.56 -0.50 0.82
N ILE A 120 5.61 -1.18 0.19
CA ILE A 120 5.07 -0.82 -1.12
C ILE A 120 4.38 0.54 -1.07
N ALA A 121 3.55 0.80 -0.05
CA ALA A 121 2.90 2.08 0.18
C ALA A 121 3.95 3.20 0.36
N THR A 122 5.00 2.96 1.15
CA THR A 122 6.07 3.93 1.40
C THR A 122 6.83 4.26 0.11
N VAL A 123 7.19 3.25 -0.68
CA VAL A 123 7.89 3.46 -1.95
C VAL A 123 7.01 4.19 -2.96
N GLY A 124 5.75 3.78 -3.11
CA GLY A 124 4.82 4.39 -4.06
C GLY A 124 4.47 5.83 -3.69
N THR A 125 4.11 6.10 -2.44
CA THR A 125 3.84 7.45 -1.93
C THR A 125 5.08 8.33 -2.00
N GLY A 126 6.25 7.80 -1.58
CA GLY A 126 7.52 8.51 -1.65
C GLY A 126 7.90 8.89 -3.08
N LEU A 127 7.70 7.99 -4.05
CA LEU A 127 7.92 8.29 -5.47
C LEU A 127 7.04 9.44 -5.96
N GLN A 128 5.76 9.45 -5.60
CA GLN A 128 4.85 10.52 -6.03
C GLN A 128 5.17 11.85 -5.39
N LEU A 129 5.50 11.88 -4.09
CA LEU A 129 5.96 13.10 -3.43
C LEU A 129 7.26 13.61 -4.04
N LEU A 130 8.19 12.70 -4.36
CA LEU A 130 9.45 13.06 -5.04
C LEU A 130 9.18 13.69 -6.41
N ILE A 131 8.30 13.10 -7.21
CA ILE A 131 7.90 13.65 -8.50
C ILE A 131 7.22 15.01 -8.31
N GLY A 132 6.35 15.16 -7.32
CA GLY A 132 5.70 16.42 -6.98
C GLY A 132 6.71 17.53 -6.65
N VAL A 133 7.70 17.22 -5.82
CA VAL A 133 8.74 18.20 -5.44
C VAL A 133 9.67 18.54 -6.60
N VAL A 134 10.15 17.54 -7.35
CA VAL A 134 11.20 17.74 -8.38
C VAL A 134 10.64 18.37 -9.65
N PHE A 135 9.42 18.00 -10.07
CA PHE A 135 8.88 18.40 -11.37
C PHE A 135 7.74 19.42 -11.28
N TYR A 136 7.10 19.55 -10.12
CA TYR A 136 5.90 20.38 -9.99
C TYR A 136 5.99 21.41 -8.87
N ASP A 137 7.20 21.65 -8.33
CA ASP A 137 7.45 22.65 -7.28
C ASP A 137 6.50 22.49 -6.07
N LEU A 138 6.23 21.24 -5.69
CA LEU A 138 5.41 20.96 -4.50
C LEU A 138 6.13 21.47 -3.27
N ASP A 139 5.51 22.41 -2.57
CA ASP A 139 6.03 22.93 -1.30
C ASP A 139 5.62 22.01 -0.15
N ILE A 140 6.61 21.42 0.49
CA ILE A 140 6.42 20.59 1.70
C ILE A 140 6.97 21.36 2.89
N ASP A 141 6.08 21.87 3.72
CA ASP A 141 6.44 22.51 4.97
C ASP A 141 7.15 21.49 5.90
N ALA A 142 8.43 21.74 6.13
CA ALA A 142 9.24 20.85 6.96
C ALA A 142 8.69 20.73 8.41
N ALA A 143 8.01 21.73 8.91
CA ALA A 143 7.37 21.68 10.22
C ALA A 143 6.22 20.67 10.29
N LYS A 144 5.60 20.33 9.15
CA LYS A 144 4.50 19.37 9.04
C LYS A 144 4.96 17.94 8.79
N LEU A 145 6.23 17.70 8.43
CA LEU A 145 6.75 16.37 8.15
C LEU A 145 6.49 15.35 9.27
N PRO A 146 6.71 15.65 10.56
CA PRO A 146 6.41 14.69 11.62
C PRO A 146 4.92 14.29 11.65
N ALA A 147 4.03 15.26 11.49
CA ALA A 147 2.58 15.01 11.45
C ALA A 147 2.20 14.18 10.22
N MET A 148 2.77 14.49 9.06
CA MET A 148 2.57 13.71 7.83
C MET A 148 3.02 12.26 7.99
N LEU A 149 4.19 12.01 8.59
CA LEU A 149 4.70 10.66 8.85
C LEU A 149 3.79 9.89 9.81
N VAL A 150 3.36 10.50 10.91
CA VAL A 150 2.44 9.87 11.86
C VAL A 150 1.11 9.53 11.17
N THR A 151 0.53 10.48 10.44
CA THR A 151 -0.72 10.27 9.70
C THR A 151 -0.57 9.16 8.66
N PHE A 152 0.54 9.13 7.93
CA PHE A 152 0.83 8.08 6.96
C PHE A 152 0.91 6.70 7.61
N VAL A 153 1.69 6.55 8.69
CA VAL A 153 1.85 5.27 9.38
C VAL A 153 0.52 4.79 9.98
N VAL A 154 -0.23 5.68 10.64
CA VAL A 154 -1.54 5.36 11.21
C VAL A 154 -2.54 5.00 10.10
N GLY A 155 -2.57 5.78 9.02
CA GLY A 155 -3.43 5.52 7.86
C GLY A 155 -3.13 4.16 7.21
N VAL A 156 -1.86 3.88 6.92
CA VAL A 156 -1.43 2.59 6.35
C VAL A 156 -1.80 1.43 7.28
N ALA A 157 -1.56 1.57 8.59
CA ALA A 157 -1.91 0.54 9.57
C ALA A 157 -3.44 0.31 9.63
N ALA A 158 -4.22 1.37 9.62
CA ALA A 158 -5.69 1.30 9.63
C ALA A 158 -6.23 0.63 8.36
N PHE A 159 -5.76 1.04 7.17
CA PHE A 159 -6.18 0.43 5.91
C PHE A 159 -5.68 -1.01 5.74
N ALA A 160 -4.50 -1.35 6.25
CA ALA A 160 -4.04 -2.73 6.28
C ALA A 160 -4.91 -3.61 7.20
N ALA A 161 -5.25 -3.13 8.38
CA ALA A 161 -6.15 -3.84 9.30
C ALA A 161 -7.55 -4.02 8.70
N LEU A 162 -8.10 -2.96 8.09
CA LEU A 162 -9.38 -3.01 7.38
C LEU A 162 -9.33 -4.00 6.20
N GLY A 163 -8.25 -3.95 5.40
CA GLY A 163 -8.05 -4.88 4.29
C GLY A 163 -8.02 -6.34 4.73
N LEU A 164 -7.32 -6.64 5.83
CA LEU A 164 -7.32 -8.00 6.41
C LEU A 164 -8.70 -8.41 6.94
N ALA A 165 -9.41 -7.50 7.60
CA ALA A 165 -10.76 -7.77 8.10
C ALA A 165 -11.74 -8.06 6.96
N VAL A 166 -11.73 -7.23 5.91
CA VAL A 166 -12.57 -7.42 4.73
C VAL A 166 -12.19 -8.69 3.97
N ALA A 167 -10.89 -8.97 3.80
CA ALA A 167 -10.42 -10.19 3.16
C ALA A 167 -10.91 -11.47 3.87
N GLY A 168 -11.11 -11.40 5.19
CA GLY A 168 -11.72 -12.49 5.97
C GLY A 168 -13.19 -12.73 5.65
N LEU A 169 -13.90 -11.73 5.16
CA LEU A 169 -15.32 -11.79 4.81
C LEU A 169 -15.56 -12.16 3.33
N VAL A 170 -14.55 -11.99 2.47
CA VAL A 170 -14.63 -12.35 1.05
C VAL A 170 -14.80 -13.86 0.90
N PRO A 171 -15.86 -14.34 0.21
CA PRO A 171 -16.17 -15.78 0.12
C PRO A 171 -15.13 -16.56 -0.70
N ASP A 172 -14.66 -16.01 -1.81
CA ASP A 172 -13.74 -16.64 -2.76
C ASP A 172 -12.84 -15.61 -3.45
N ALA A 173 -11.80 -16.10 -4.16
CA ALA A 173 -10.85 -15.26 -4.87
C ALA A 173 -11.49 -14.45 -6.01
N ASP A 174 -12.52 -14.99 -6.67
CA ASP A 174 -13.15 -14.36 -7.83
C ASP A 174 -13.98 -13.13 -7.44
N SER A 175 -14.57 -13.13 -6.26
CA SER A 175 -15.34 -12.00 -5.71
C SER A 175 -14.45 -10.90 -5.09
N ALA A 176 -13.17 -11.20 -4.80
CA ALA A 176 -12.27 -10.28 -4.12
C ALA A 176 -12.12 -8.93 -4.84
N PRO A 177 -11.92 -8.84 -6.18
CA PRO A 177 -11.80 -7.56 -6.86
C PRO A 177 -13.05 -6.69 -6.79
N ALA A 178 -14.23 -7.29 -6.81
CA ALA A 178 -15.50 -6.57 -6.69
C ALA A 178 -15.64 -5.96 -5.29
N VAL A 179 -15.32 -6.74 -4.24
CA VAL A 179 -15.38 -6.29 -2.84
C VAL A 179 -14.28 -5.24 -2.54
N ALA A 180 -13.11 -5.38 -3.14
CA ALA A 180 -12.01 -4.44 -2.94
C ALA A 180 -12.27 -3.04 -3.51
N ASN A 181 -13.16 -2.94 -4.51
CA ASN A 181 -13.45 -1.69 -5.23
C ASN A 181 -14.90 -1.17 -5.00
N ALA A 182 -15.66 -1.81 -4.11
CA ALA A 182 -17.00 -1.37 -3.69
C ALA A 182 -16.91 -0.32 -2.60
#